data_3568dc217855245f6191924826d58de3
#
_entry.id   3568dc217855245f6191924826d58de3
#
_cell.length_a   1.000
_cell.length_b   1.000
_cell.length_c   1.000
_cell.angle_alpha   90.00
_cell.angle_beta   90.00
_cell.angle_gamma   90.00
#
_symmetry.space_group_name_H-M   'P 1'
#
loop_
_entity.id
_entity.type
_entity.pdbx_description
1 polymer ?
#
loop_
_entity_poly.entity_id
_entity_poly.type
_entity_poly.pdbx_seq_one_letter_code
_entity_poly.pdbx_strand_id
1 'polypeptide(L)'
;AMYAVVVSVILNAILDPICIYILGWGSAGAAIATILSSICSAIVILYWILVKKDTYVDVNLGEFKFDSSIAKDILKVGIPASMDMLVMSIAMSLYMIFISSIAGEFGIASFTSGQRLYLFAIMPLTAIGTAVTAVVGSSFGAKNGEYISRAHKFGAKFGIIFGTCVTLILVVFATQLSTIFAYTAETAHLVPEITRYLQIACLCLPLTGAGMASSFFYQGIGKGTISLSWTIIREVIFTVGATFFFGIYLGWGLIGIWAGLAIGRAAASILNYLYAR
;
A
#
# COMPACT_ATOMS: atom_id res chain seq x y z
N ALA A 1 18.97 4.90 -7.10
CA ALA A 1 17.97 3.90 -6.73
C ALA A 1 16.95 3.64 -7.87
N MET A 2 16.28 4.67 -8.43
CA MET A 2 15.25 4.51 -9.47
C MET A 2 15.71 3.68 -10.67
N TYR A 3 16.86 3.98 -11.27
CA TYR A 3 17.38 3.22 -12.41
C TYR A 3 17.62 1.75 -12.11
N ALA A 4 18.10 1.41 -10.91
CA ALA A 4 18.31 0.02 -10.50
C ALA A 4 16.98 -0.76 -10.41
N VAL A 5 15.93 -0.10 -9.89
CA VAL A 5 14.58 -0.69 -9.85
C VAL A 5 14.02 -0.88 -11.25
N VAL A 6 14.17 0.10 -12.15
CA VAL A 6 13.71 -0.01 -13.55
C VAL A 6 14.42 -1.16 -14.26
N VAL A 7 15.74 -1.30 -14.10
CA VAL A 7 16.51 -2.42 -14.66
C VAL A 7 15.99 -3.76 -14.11
N SER A 8 15.73 -3.85 -12.81
CA SER A 8 15.18 -5.06 -12.20
C SER A 8 13.82 -5.44 -12.79
N VAL A 9 12.91 -4.46 -12.94
CA VAL A 9 11.56 -4.71 -13.49
C VAL A 9 11.63 -5.18 -14.94
N ILE A 10 12.47 -4.53 -15.77
CA ILE A 10 12.65 -4.94 -17.17
C ILE A 10 13.25 -6.34 -17.24
N LEU A 11 14.29 -6.61 -16.44
CA LEU A 11 14.93 -7.91 -16.40
C LEU A 11 13.97 -9.00 -15.93
N ASN A 12 13.17 -8.75 -14.90
CA ASN A 12 12.15 -9.67 -14.42
C ASN A 12 11.11 -9.97 -15.51
N ALA A 13 10.60 -8.92 -16.19
CA ALA A 13 9.63 -9.09 -17.28
C ALA A 13 10.16 -9.93 -18.47
N ILE A 14 11.46 -9.93 -18.69
CA ILE A 14 12.13 -10.77 -19.71
C ILE A 14 12.38 -12.19 -19.19
N LEU A 15 12.86 -12.31 -17.95
CA LEU A 15 13.22 -13.61 -17.38
C LEU A 15 11.99 -14.45 -17.02
N ASP A 16 10.87 -13.85 -16.60
CA ASP A 16 9.66 -14.58 -16.26
C ASP A 16 9.18 -15.49 -17.40
N PRO A 17 8.93 -15.00 -18.64
CA PRO A 17 8.53 -15.86 -19.73
C PRO A 17 9.58 -16.92 -20.08
N ILE A 18 10.85 -16.61 -19.99
CA ILE A 18 11.95 -17.55 -20.29
C ILE A 18 11.94 -18.69 -19.26
N CYS A 19 11.92 -18.36 -17.97
CA CYS A 19 12.00 -19.36 -16.92
C CYS A 19 10.70 -20.18 -16.80
N ILE A 20 9.55 -19.56 -17.00
CA ILE A 20 8.25 -20.23 -16.87
C ILE A 20 7.94 -21.11 -18.07
N TYR A 21 8.06 -20.55 -19.30
CA TYR A 21 7.56 -21.22 -20.51
C TYR A 21 8.67 -21.91 -21.29
N ILE A 22 9.84 -21.29 -21.50
CA ILE A 22 10.93 -21.87 -22.32
C ILE A 22 11.65 -22.96 -21.54
N LEU A 23 12.02 -22.69 -20.28
CA LEU A 23 12.69 -23.68 -19.43
C LEU A 23 11.69 -24.63 -18.73
N GLY A 24 10.38 -24.35 -18.78
CA GLY A 24 9.35 -25.22 -18.23
C GLY A 24 9.33 -25.33 -16.70
N TRP A 25 9.98 -24.39 -15.98
CA TRP A 25 10.09 -24.46 -14.52
C TRP A 25 8.81 -24.00 -13.78
N GLY A 26 7.79 -23.54 -14.49
CA GLY A 26 6.51 -23.13 -13.92
C GLY A 26 6.66 -22.08 -12.81
N SER A 27 6.03 -22.29 -11.67
CA SER A 27 6.06 -21.36 -10.53
C SER A 27 7.46 -21.17 -9.92
N ALA A 28 8.30 -22.23 -9.95
CA ALA A 28 9.70 -22.13 -9.50
C ALA A 28 10.50 -21.21 -10.43
N GLY A 29 10.23 -21.23 -11.75
CA GLY A 29 10.83 -20.33 -12.72
C GLY A 29 10.55 -18.85 -12.43
N ALA A 30 9.31 -18.50 -12.08
CA ALA A 30 8.94 -17.15 -11.67
C ALA A 30 9.71 -16.69 -10.42
N ALA A 31 9.87 -17.57 -9.42
CA ALA A 31 10.63 -17.26 -8.22
C ALA A 31 12.12 -17.00 -8.53
N ILE A 32 12.72 -17.83 -9.37
CA ILE A 32 14.12 -17.69 -9.79
C ILE A 32 14.32 -16.40 -10.59
N ALA A 33 13.44 -16.08 -11.53
CA ALA A 33 13.50 -14.83 -12.30
C ALA A 33 13.42 -13.59 -11.38
N THR A 34 12.55 -13.63 -10.38
CA THR A 34 12.44 -12.55 -9.37
C THR A 34 13.72 -12.41 -8.55
N ILE A 35 14.32 -13.52 -8.12
CA ILE A 35 15.58 -13.50 -7.36
C ILE A 35 16.72 -12.94 -8.22
N LEU A 36 16.87 -13.41 -9.45
CA LEU A 36 17.94 -12.96 -10.36
C LEU A 36 17.82 -11.46 -10.67
N SER A 37 16.62 -10.97 -10.97
CA SER A 37 16.39 -9.54 -11.22
C SER A 37 16.65 -8.68 -9.99
N SER A 38 16.32 -9.17 -8.80
CA SER A 38 16.61 -8.48 -7.53
C SER A 38 18.10 -8.44 -7.22
N ILE A 39 18.82 -9.52 -7.46
CA ILE A 39 20.29 -9.58 -7.33
C ILE A 39 20.93 -8.59 -8.30
N CYS A 40 20.48 -8.54 -9.55
CA CYS A 40 21.00 -7.60 -10.54
C CYS A 40 20.79 -6.13 -10.08
N SER A 41 19.61 -5.79 -9.55
CA SER A 41 19.34 -4.48 -8.96
C SER A 41 20.29 -4.16 -7.81
N ALA A 42 20.52 -5.11 -6.92
CA ALA A 42 21.46 -4.94 -5.81
C ALA A 42 22.89 -4.70 -6.29
N ILE A 43 23.35 -5.44 -7.29
CA ILE A 43 24.67 -5.25 -7.89
C ILE A 43 24.80 -3.84 -8.50
N VAL A 44 23.80 -3.37 -9.22
CA VAL A 44 23.80 -2.02 -9.81
C VAL A 44 23.89 -0.95 -8.72
N ILE A 45 23.16 -1.09 -7.61
CA ILE A 45 23.21 -0.15 -6.49
C ILE A 45 24.60 -0.18 -5.83
N LEU A 46 25.13 -1.38 -5.55
CA LEU A 46 26.45 -1.56 -4.97
C LEU A 46 27.56 -0.98 -5.86
N TYR A 47 27.48 -1.18 -7.17
CA TYR A 47 28.41 -0.57 -8.12
C TYR A 47 28.41 0.96 -8.03
N TRP A 48 27.23 1.58 -7.95
CA TRP A 48 27.16 3.03 -7.82
C TRP A 48 27.68 3.55 -6.49
N ILE A 49 27.46 2.84 -5.40
CA ILE A 49 27.94 3.25 -4.07
C ILE A 49 29.46 3.04 -3.94
N LEU A 50 29.96 1.85 -4.33
CA LEU A 50 31.33 1.46 -4.04
C LEU A 50 32.34 1.92 -5.12
N VAL A 51 31.92 1.91 -6.40
CA VAL A 51 32.81 2.16 -7.52
C VAL A 51 32.67 3.59 -8.04
N LYS A 52 31.44 3.99 -8.37
CA LYS A 52 31.21 5.31 -8.97
C LYS A 52 31.27 6.45 -7.93
N LYS A 53 31.03 6.16 -6.64
CA LYS A 53 31.08 7.12 -5.53
C LYS A 53 30.25 8.40 -5.78
N ASP A 54 29.21 8.29 -6.62
CA ASP A 54 28.33 9.39 -7.04
C ASP A 54 27.11 9.46 -6.10
N THR A 55 27.36 9.22 -4.80
CA THR A 55 26.32 9.22 -3.76
C THR A 55 26.83 10.04 -2.58
N TYR A 56 25.89 10.66 -1.86
CA TYR A 56 26.21 11.38 -0.63
C TYR A 56 26.67 10.48 0.52
N VAL A 57 26.66 9.16 0.34
CA VAL A 57 27.05 8.16 1.34
C VAL A 57 28.40 7.61 0.95
N ASP A 58 29.41 7.90 1.76
CA ASP A 58 30.74 7.28 1.64
C ASP A 58 30.77 6.05 2.56
N VAL A 59 30.90 4.86 1.96
CA VAL A 59 30.91 3.60 2.69
C VAL A 59 32.36 3.10 2.78
N ASN A 60 32.99 3.32 3.93
CA ASN A 60 34.29 2.73 4.21
C ASN A 60 34.13 1.44 5.03
N LEU A 61 34.12 0.31 4.33
CA LEU A 61 33.96 -1.01 4.97
C LEU A 61 35.09 -1.36 5.96
N GLY A 62 36.27 -0.72 5.80
CA GLY A 62 37.42 -0.96 6.69
C GLY A 62 37.28 -0.28 8.07
N GLU A 63 36.44 0.72 8.19
CA GLU A 63 36.18 1.47 9.43
C GLU A 63 34.83 1.13 10.07
N PHE A 64 34.15 0.11 9.56
CA PHE A 64 32.83 -0.28 10.08
C PHE A 64 32.92 -0.69 11.56
N LYS A 65 32.23 0.07 12.40
CA LYS A 65 31.98 -0.26 13.79
C LYS A 65 30.49 -0.39 14.03
N PHE A 66 30.08 -1.50 14.60
CA PHE A 66 28.68 -1.69 14.97
C PHE A 66 28.31 -0.74 16.12
N ASP A 67 27.39 0.19 15.87
CA ASP A 67 26.85 1.09 16.88
C ASP A 67 25.44 0.63 17.29
N SER A 68 25.34 0.15 18.51
CA SER A 68 24.08 -0.34 19.07
C SER A 68 23.03 0.77 19.22
N SER A 69 23.44 2.04 19.37
CA SER A 69 22.52 3.17 19.45
C SER A 69 21.84 3.42 18.11
N ILE A 70 22.61 3.43 17.03
CA ILE A 70 22.10 3.58 15.66
C ILE A 70 21.18 2.40 15.31
N ALA A 71 21.58 1.17 15.64
CA ALA A 71 20.76 -0.01 15.42
C ALA A 71 19.42 0.09 16.16
N LYS A 72 19.41 0.55 17.40
CA LYS A 72 18.21 0.76 18.21
C LYS A 72 17.28 1.84 17.60
N ASP A 73 17.84 2.92 17.09
CA ASP A 73 17.05 3.97 16.46
C ASP A 73 16.40 3.50 15.14
N ILE A 74 17.12 2.70 14.36
CA ILE A 74 16.56 2.03 13.16
C ILE A 74 15.43 1.09 13.54
N LEU A 75 15.62 0.23 14.54
CA LEU A 75 14.61 -0.73 14.99
C LEU A 75 13.39 -0.04 15.61
N LYS A 76 13.58 1.08 16.29
CA LYS A 76 12.48 1.87 16.90
C LYS A 76 11.46 2.37 15.86
N VAL A 77 11.87 2.57 14.63
CA VAL A 77 10.98 2.95 13.52
C VAL A 77 10.61 1.72 12.67
N GLY A 78 11.56 0.84 12.43
CA GLY A 78 11.39 -0.34 11.57
C GLY A 78 10.42 -1.37 12.14
N ILE A 79 10.48 -1.67 13.43
CA ILE A 79 9.56 -2.63 14.07
C ILE A 79 8.10 -2.17 13.98
N PRO A 80 7.72 -0.93 14.39
CA PRO A 80 6.36 -0.46 14.20
C PRO A 80 5.90 -0.47 12.74
N ALA A 81 6.77 -0.10 11.80
CA ALA A 81 6.45 -0.13 10.37
C ALA A 81 6.19 -1.56 9.85
N SER A 82 6.94 -2.55 10.35
CA SER A 82 6.68 -3.96 10.03
C SER A 82 5.37 -4.46 10.65
N MET A 83 5.06 -4.02 11.86
CA MET A 83 3.80 -4.35 12.53
C MET A 83 2.59 -3.76 11.82
N ASP A 84 2.72 -2.60 11.15
CA ASP A 84 1.66 -2.04 10.27
C ASP A 84 1.22 -3.06 9.22
N MET A 85 2.17 -3.76 8.58
CA MET A 85 1.87 -4.79 7.58
C MET A 85 1.18 -6.01 8.20
N LEU A 86 1.58 -6.42 9.40
CA LEU A 86 0.94 -7.53 10.11
C LEU A 86 -0.51 -7.19 10.46
N VAL A 87 -0.77 -5.99 10.96
CA VAL A 87 -2.13 -5.52 11.27
C VAL A 87 -3.00 -5.51 10.01
N MET A 88 -2.48 -5.04 8.88
CA MET A 88 -3.19 -5.06 7.60
C MET A 88 -3.49 -6.49 7.14
N SER A 89 -2.55 -7.43 7.30
CA SER A 89 -2.75 -8.84 6.95
C SER A 89 -3.83 -9.51 7.82
N ILE A 90 -3.83 -9.23 9.11
CA ILE A 90 -4.86 -9.73 10.04
C ILE A 90 -6.23 -9.15 9.67
N ALA A 91 -6.32 -7.84 9.42
CA ALA A 91 -7.55 -7.21 8.98
C ALA A 91 -8.09 -7.83 7.67
N MET A 92 -7.20 -8.08 6.71
CA MET A 92 -7.53 -8.73 5.45
C MET A 92 -8.10 -10.14 5.66
N SER A 93 -7.51 -10.92 6.58
CA SER A 93 -8.01 -12.24 6.94
C SER A 93 -9.42 -12.17 7.57
N LEU A 94 -9.67 -11.17 8.42
CA LEU A 94 -10.99 -10.94 9.01
C LEU A 94 -12.04 -10.56 7.94
N TYR A 95 -11.68 -9.71 6.96
CA TYR A 95 -12.58 -9.41 5.84
C TYR A 95 -12.93 -10.67 5.06
N MET A 96 -11.95 -11.54 4.77
CA MET A 96 -12.19 -12.81 4.08
C MET A 96 -13.13 -13.73 4.86
N ILE A 97 -13.00 -13.81 6.19
CA ILE A 97 -13.92 -14.59 7.04
C ILE A 97 -15.34 -14.03 6.95
N PHE A 98 -15.52 -12.69 7.05
CA PHE A 98 -16.85 -12.09 6.97
C PHE A 98 -17.48 -12.27 5.59
N ILE A 99 -16.72 -12.09 4.53
CA ILE A 99 -17.18 -12.28 3.15
C ILE A 99 -17.56 -13.74 2.91
N SER A 100 -16.71 -14.68 3.35
CA SER A 100 -16.97 -16.11 3.24
C SER A 100 -18.23 -16.54 3.98
N SER A 101 -18.49 -15.99 5.16
CA SER A 101 -19.68 -16.31 5.94
C SER A 101 -21.01 -15.85 5.29
N ILE A 102 -20.96 -14.82 4.43
CA ILE A 102 -22.13 -14.24 3.77
C ILE A 102 -22.34 -14.82 2.36
N ALA A 103 -21.29 -14.95 1.58
CA ALA A 103 -21.40 -15.25 0.15
C ALA A 103 -20.44 -16.36 -0.33
N GLY A 104 -19.75 -17.05 0.59
CA GLY A 104 -18.86 -18.16 0.26
C GLY A 104 -17.78 -17.79 -0.76
N GLU A 105 -17.51 -18.73 -1.67
CA GLU A 105 -16.47 -18.57 -2.72
C GLU A 105 -16.77 -17.43 -3.69
N PHE A 106 -18.06 -17.19 -4.01
CA PHE A 106 -18.48 -16.09 -4.87
C PHE A 106 -18.03 -14.72 -4.32
N GLY A 107 -18.26 -14.49 -3.02
CA GLY A 107 -17.87 -13.27 -2.35
C GLY A 107 -16.36 -13.08 -2.32
N ILE A 108 -15.61 -14.14 -2.00
CA ILE A 108 -14.14 -14.13 -1.96
C ILE A 108 -13.56 -13.84 -3.34
N ALA A 109 -14.06 -14.47 -4.39
CA ALA A 109 -13.61 -14.28 -5.76
C ALA A 109 -13.89 -12.83 -6.24
N SER A 110 -15.08 -12.30 -5.94
CA SER A 110 -15.44 -10.92 -6.28
C SER A 110 -14.56 -9.91 -5.54
N PHE A 111 -14.35 -10.11 -4.25
CA PHE A 111 -13.49 -9.24 -3.43
C PHE A 111 -12.03 -9.26 -3.89
N THR A 112 -11.44 -10.45 -4.09
CA THR A 112 -10.04 -10.57 -4.52
C THR A 112 -9.80 -9.94 -5.88
N SER A 113 -10.71 -10.09 -6.83
CA SER A 113 -10.62 -9.46 -8.14
C SER A 113 -10.74 -7.93 -8.04
N GLY A 114 -11.71 -7.43 -7.29
CA GLY A 114 -11.88 -6.01 -7.04
C GLY A 114 -10.72 -5.39 -6.26
N GLN A 115 -10.16 -6.12 -5.28
CA GLN A 115 -9.02 -5.67 -4.50
C GLN A 115 -7.74 -5.50 -5.34
N ARG A 116 -7.55 -6.30 -6.39
CA ARG A 116 -6.44 -6.09 -7.33
C ARG A 116 -6.53 -4.74 -8.03
N LEU A 117 -7.73 -4.35 -8.49
CA LEU A 117 -7.97 -3.04 -9.08
C LEU A 117 -7.77 -1.90 -8.06
N TYR A 118 -8.25 -2.09 -6.85
CA TYR A 118 -8.07 -1.14 -5.75
C TYR A 118 -6.59 -0.95 -5.39
N LEU A 119 -5.76 -2.00 -5.45
CA LEU A 119 -4.31 -1.90 -5.22
C LEU A 119 -3.63 -1.00 -6.25
N PHE A 120 -4.01 -1.06 -7.54
CA PHE A 120 -3.50 -0.12 -8.54
C PHE A 120 -3.83 1.34 -8.20
N ALA A 121 -4.99 1.58 -7.61
CA ALA A 121 -5.39 2.92 -7.17
C ALA A 121 -4.59 3.42 -5.97
N ILE A 122 -4.22 2.54 -5.05
CA ILE A 122 -3.47 2.89 -3.84
C ILE A 122 -1.97 3.08 -4.11
N MET A 123 -1.38 2.42 -5.09
CA MET A 123 0.05 2.52 -5.38
C MET A 123 0.56 3.98 -5.53
N PRO A 124 -0.07 4.86 -6.32
CA PRO A 124 0.37 6.25 -6.40
C PRO A 124 0.18 7.03 -5.09
N LEU A 125 -0.86 6.71 -4.31
CA LEU A 125 -1.07 7.34 -3.00
C LEU A 125 0.03 6.96 -2.00
N THR A 126 0.51 5.70 -2.04
CA THR A 126 1.66 5.27 -1.24
C THR A 126 2.95 5.95 -1.69
N ALA A 127 3.13 6.16 -2.99
CA ALA A 127 4.27 6.90 -3.54
C ALA A 127 4.29 8.37 -3.05
N ILE A 128 3.13 9.03 -3.01
CA ILE A 128 3.00 10.36 -2.42
C ILE A 128 3.37 10.33 -0.92
N GLY A 129 2.89 9.33 -0.19
CA GLY A 129 3.21 9.13 1.22
C GLY A 129 4.71 8.98 1.47
N THR A 130 5.40 8.12 0.72
CA THR A 130 6.85 7.92 0.83
C THR A 130 7.63 9.20 0.51
N ALA A 131 7.18 10.00 -0.44
CA ALA A 131 7.77 11.31 -0.73
C ALA A 131 7.58 12.27 0.46
N VAL A 132 6.41 12.27 1.11
CA VAL A 132 6.17 13.06 2.33
C VAL A 132 7.13 12.63 3.45
N THR A 133 7.34 11.32 3.66
CA THR A 133 8.31 10.83 4.65
C THR A 133 9.71 11.36 4.41
N ALA A 134 10.18 11.34 3.16
CA ALA A 134 11.53 11.80 2.81
C ALA A 134 11.70 13.32 3.05
N VAL A 135 10.73 14.14 2.61
CA VAL A 135 10.77 15.60 2.77
C VAL A 135 10.61 15.98 4.25
N VAL A 136 9.71 15.33 4.97
CA VAL A 136 9.50 15.58 6.41
C VAL A 136 10.75 15.17 7.20
N GLY A 137 11.34 14.03 6.90
CA GLY A 137 12.53 13.53 7.60
C GLY A 137 13.74 14.47 7.42
N SER A 138 14.00 14.94 6.20
CA SER A 138 15.08 15.91 5.94
C SER A 138 14.81 17.27 6.60
N SER A 139 13.56 17.74 6.57
CA SER A 139 13.16 19.00 7.21
C SER A 139 13.21 18.92 8.74
N PHE A 140 12.90 17.75 9.29
CA PHE A 140 13.00 17.48 10.72
C PHE A 140 14.46 17.49 11.19
N GLY A 141 15.37 16.86 10.44
CA GLY A 141 16.81 16.94 10.68
C GLY A 141 17.35 18.38 10.61
N ALA A 142 16.84 19.19 9.69
CA ALA A 142 17.17 20.60 9.57
C ALA A 142 16.46 21.51 10.60
N LYS A 143 15.65 20.97 11.50
CA LYS A 143 14.85 21.69 12.53
C LYS A 143 13.92 22.76 11.93
N ASN A 144 13.44 22.57 10.70
CA ASN A 144 12.60 23.53 10.00
C ASN A 144 11.12 23.13 10.09
N GLY A 145 10.44 23.58 11.15
CA GLY A 145 9.03 23.23 11.42
C GLY A 145 8.04 23.73 10.35
N GLU A 146 8.35 24.85 9.69
CA GLU A 146 7.49 25.40 8.64
C GLU A 146 7.41 24.45 7.42
N TYR A 147 8.57 23.97 6.96
CA TYR A 147 8.64 23.02 5.84
C TYR A 147 7.99 21.68 6.17
N ILE A 148 8.10 21.21 7.42
CA ILE A 148 7.42 20.00 7.90
C ILE A 148 5.89 20.14 7.74
N SER A 149 5.31 21.24 8.22
CA SER A 149 3.88 21.52 8.11
C SER A 149 3.43 21.69 6.65
N ARG A 150 4.23 22.38 5.84
CA ARG A 150 3.96 22.56 4.40
C ARG A 150 3.97 21.22 3.66
N ALA A 151 4.95 20.35 3.91
CA ALA A 151 5.06 19.03 3.26
C ALA A 151 3.84 18.15 3.60
N HIS A 152 3.41 18.12 4.86
CA HIS A 152 2.22 17.37 5.29
C HIS A 152 0.94 17.89 4.60
N LYS A 153 0.69 19.21 4.65
CA LYS A 153 -0.49 19.83 4.03
C LYS A 153 -0.51 19.63 2.51
N PHE A 154 0.64 19.77 1.86
CA PHE A 154 0.77 19.54 0.42
C PHE A 154 0.50 18.07 0.07
N GLY A 155 1.12 17.13 0.80
CA GLY A 155 0.90 15.69 0.59
C GLY A 155 -0.56 15.30 0.79
N ALA A 156 -1.22 15.81 1.84
CA ALA A 156 -2.63 15.55 2.08
C ALA A 156 -3.52 16.13 0.98
N LYS A 157 -3.31 17.41 0.59
CA LYS A 157 -4.06 18.04 -0.50
C LYS A 157 -3.89 17.31 -1.82
N PHE A 158 -2.66 16.96 -2.17
CA PHE A 158 -2.35 16.24 -3.39
C PHE A 158 -2.94 14.82 -3.35
N GLY A 159 -2.88 14.14 -2.20
CA GLY A 159 -3.51 12.84 -1.97
C GLY A 159 -5.04 12.88 -2.16
N ILE A 160 -5.72 13.95 -1.67
CA ILE A 160 -7.17 14.15 -1.88
C ILE A 160 -7.47 14.35 -3.37
N ILE A 161 -6.75 15.25 -4.04
CA ILE A 161 -7.00 15.55 -5.46
C ILE A 161 -6.78 14.30 -6.31
N PHE A 162 -5.64 13.64 -6.14
CA PHE A 162 -5.30 12.43 -6.87
C PHE A 162 -6.29 11.29 -6.57
N GLY A 163 -6.59 11.07 -5.28
CA GLY A 163 -7.59 10.09 -4.85
C GLY A 163 -8.96 10.34 -5.46
N THR A 164 -9.38 11.61 -5.58
CA THR A 164 -10.65 11.99 -6.23
C THR A 164 -10.61 11.66 -7.72
N CYS A 165 -9.54 12.02 -8.43
CA CYS A 165 -9.40 11.69 -9.86
C CYS A 165 -9.47 10.18 -10.10
N VAL A 166 -8.74 9.41 -9.30
CA VAL A 166 -8.73 7.94 -9.41
C VAL A 166 -10.10 7.35 -9.06
N THR A 167 -10.75 7.86 -8.02
CA THR A 167 -12.13 7.44 -7.67
C THR A 167 -13.08 7.66 -8.84
N LEU A 168 -13.06 8.83 -9.47
CA LEU A 168 -13.92 9.13 -10.62
C LEU A 168 -13.65 8.14 -11.76
N ILE A 169 -12.39 7.87 -12.08
CA ILE A 169 -12.03 6.89 -13.11
C ILE A 169 -12.57 5.51 -12.77
N LEU A 170 -12.30 5.04 -11.54
CA LEU A 170 -12.71 3.70 -11.11
C LEU A 170 -14.22 3.54 -11.02
N VAL A 171 -14.96 4.56 -10.59
CA VAL A 171 -16.42 4.50 -10.47
C VAL A 171 -17.08 4.58 -11.85
N VAL A 172 -16.62 5.46 -12.73
CA VAL A 172 -17.18 5.62 -14.09
C VAL A 172 -16.89 4.39 -14.95
N PHE A 173 -15.67 3.89 -14.89
CA PHE A 173 -15.24 2.73 -15.69
C PHE A 173 -15.32 1.40 -14.91
N ALA A 174 -16.03 1.36 -13.78
CA ALA A 174 -16.10 0.18 -12.92
C ALA A 174 -16.50 -1.10 -13.67
N THR A 175 -17.51 -1.03 -14.52
CA THR A 175 -17.99 -2.19 -15.29
C THR A 175 -16.95 -2.65 -16.32
N GLN A 176 -16.36 -1.72 -17.07
CA GLN A 176 -15.34 -2.04 -18.07
C GLN A 176 -14.09 -2.66 -17.44
N LEU A 177 -13.66 -2.10 -16.31
CA LEU A 177 -12.52 -2.64 -15.55
C LEU A 177 -12.82 -4.00 -14.96
N SER A 178 -14.03 -4.22 -14.46
CA SER A 178 -14.45 -5.51 -13.93
C SER A 178 -14.47 -6.61 -15.01
N THR A 179 -14.87 -6.29 -16.25
CA THR A 179 -14.86 -7.25 -17.36
C THR A 179 -13.47 -7.68 -17.78
N ILE A 180 -12.44 -6.84 -17.58
CA ILE A 180 -11.04 -7.21 -17.87
C ILE A 180 -10.57 -8.34 -16.94
N PHE A 181 -11.02 -8.35 -15.69
CA PHE A 181 -10.65 -9.35 -14.69
C PHE A 181 -11.57 -10.57 -14.64
N ALA A 182 -12.71 -10.48 -15.29
CA ALA A 182 -13.72 -11.53 -15.38
C ALA A 182 -14.17 -11.76 -16.83
N TYR A 183 -13.18 -11.95 -17.74
CA TYR A 183 -13.43 -12.08 -19.17
C TYR A 183 -13.84 -13.50 -19.62
N THR A 184 -13.68 -14.51 -18.76
CA THR A 184 -14.07 -15.89 -19.08
C THR A 184 -15.54 -16.11 -18.77
N ALA A 185 -16.19 -17.02 -19.51
CA ALA A 185 -17.59 -17.37 -19.29
C ALA A 185 -17.85 -17.83 -17.83
N GLU A 186 -16.87 -18.51 -17.20
CA GLU A 186 -16.95 -18.97 -15.83
C GLU A 186 -16.91 -17.83 -14.80
N THR A 187 -16.24 -16.73 -15.11
CA THR A 187 -16.05 -15.59 -14.19
C THR A 187 -16.99 -14.41 -14.48
N ALA A 188 -17.67 -14.43 -15.62
CA ALA A 188 -18.56 -13.33 -16.03
C ALA A 188 -19.67 -13.01 -15.00
N HIS A 189 -20.12 -14.01 -14.24
CA HIS A 189 -21.12 -13.84 -13.18
C HIS A 189 -20.60 -12.99 -11.98
N LEU A 190 -19.28 -12.78 -11.86
CA LEU A 190 -18.67 -11.95 -10.81
C LEU A 190 -18.69 -10.44 -11.14
N VAL A 191 -18.81 -10.07 -12.43
CA VAL A 191 -18.73 -8.69 -12.92
C VAL A 191 -19.64 -7.73 -12.15
N PRO A 192 -20.93 -8.02 -11.91
CA PRO A 192 -21.80 -7.08 -11.20
C PRO A 192 -21.33 -6.81 -9.77
N GLU A 193 -20.82 -7.81 -9.07
CA GLU A 193 -20.39 -7.67 -7.68
C GLU A 193 -19.03 -6.95 -7.59
N ILE A 194 -18.09 -7.26 -8.50
CA ILE A 194 -16.82 -6.50 -8.62
C ILE A 194 -17.11 -5.03 -8.91
N THR A 195 -18.06 -4.74 -9.80
CA THR A 195 -18.48 -3.39 -10.11
C THR A 195 -19.02 -2.65 -8.88
N ARG A 196 -19.91 -3.30 -8.11
CA ARG A 196 -20.43 -2.74 -6.85
C ARG A 196 -19.34 -2.49 -5.84
N TYR A 197 -18.41 -3.44 -5.68
CA TYR A 197 -17.25 -3.26 -4.81
C TYR A 197 -16.45 -2.01 -5.19
N LEU A 198 -16.10 -1.84 -6.47
CA LEU A 198 -15.34 -0.68 -6.94
C LEU A 198 -16.10 0.63 -6.72
N GLN A 199 -17.40 0.66 -7.03
CA GLN A 199 -18.23 1.85 -6.86
C GLN A 199 -18.35 2.29 -5.40
N ILE A 200 -18.42 1.36 -4.46
CA ILE A 200 -18.59 1.67 -3.03
C ILE A 200 -17.23 1.85 -2.35
N ALA A 201 -16.32 0.87 -2.48
CA ALA A 201 -15.06 0.87 -1.75
C ALA A 201 -14.11 2.00 -2.19
N CYS A 202 -14.14 2.40 -3.47
CA CYS A 202 -13.27 3.47 -3.97
C CYS A 202 -13.66 4.86 -3.49
N LEU A 203 -14.88 5.08 -2.99
CA LEU A 203 -15.32 6.38 -2.46
C LEU A 203 -14.46 6.89 -1.30
N CYS A 204 -13.79 6.00 -0.56
CA CYS A 204 -12.91 6.41 0.52
C CYS A 204 -11.52 6.91 0.06
N LEU A 205 -11.10 6.67 -1.20
CA LEU A 205 -9.75 6.98 -1.68
C LEU A 205 -9.31 8.44 -1.47
N PRO A 206 -10.15 9.46 -1.71
CA PRO A 206 -9.77 10.85 -1.46
C PRO A 206 -9.36 11.09 0.01
N LEU A 207 -10.15 10.57 0.93
CA LEU A 207 -9.90 10.70 2.37
C LEU A 207 -8.74 9.81 2.82
N THR A 208 -8.64 8.61 2.27
CA THR A 208 -7.53 7.70 2.51
C THR A 208 -6.20 8.33 2.09
N GLY A 209 -6.16 9.09 0.99
CA GLY A 209 -4.96 9.82 0.56
C GLY A 209 -4.45 10.81 1.61
N ALA A 210 -5.35 11.57 2.24
CA ALA A 210 -4.98 12.48 3.34
C ALA A 210 -4.53 11.72 4.60
N GLY A 211 -5.22 10.64 4.96
CA GLY A 211 -4.86 9.80 6.09
C GLY A 211 -3.51 9.11 5.91
N MET A 212 -3.21 8.63 4.71
CA MET A 212 -1.91 8.05 4.37
C MET A 212 -0.78 9.09 4.48
N ALA A 213 -0.97 10.29 3.93
CA ALA A 213 0.01 11.38 4.07
C ALA A 213 0.32 11.67 5.54
N SER A 214 -0.68 11.59 6.45
CA SER A 214 -0.50 11.76 7.89
C SER A 214 0.26 10.60 8.53
N SER A 215 -0.03 9.35 8.16
CA SER A 215 0.71 8.18 8.66
C SER A 215 2.19 8.22 8.24
N PHE A 216 2.46 8.56 6.99
CA PHE A 216 3.81 8.73 6.48
C PHE A 216 4.54 9.94 7.08
N PHE A 217 3.81 11.00 7.43
CA PHE A 217 4.35 12.13 8.17
C PHE A 217 4.88 11.69 9.54
N TYR A 218 4.15 10.88 10.32
CA TYR A 218 4.64 10.37 11.60
C TYR A 218 5.90 9.51 11.46
N GLN A 219 5.96 8.69 10.41
CA GLN A 219 7.17 7.92 10.10
C GLN A 219 8.36 8.86 9.79
N GLY A 220 8.12 9.95 9.03
CA GLY A 220 9.15 10.94 8.70
C GLY A 220 9.73 11.67 9.90
N ILE A 221 8.95 11.95 10.95
CA ILE A 221 9.44 12.55 12.20
C ILE A 221 9.96 11.50 13.21
N GLY A 222 10.12 10.23 12.79
CA GLY A 222 10.62 9.15 13.66
C GLY A 222 9.61 8.62 14.69
N LYS A 223 8.33 9.00 14.59
CA LYS A 223 7.26 8.54 15.49
C LYS A 223 6.47 7.37 14.89
N GLY A 224 7.16 6.28 14.51
CA GLY A 224 6.55 5.10 13.90
C GLY A 224 5.47 4.43 14.76
N THR A 225 5.59 4.49 16.08
CA THR A 225 4.56 3.97 17.00
C THR A 225 3.22 4.69 16.88
N ILE A 226 3.22 6.01 16.61
CA ILE A 226 1.99 6.76 16.39
C ILE A 226 1.35 6.34 15.07
N SER A 227 2.16 6.13 14.00
CA SER A 227 1.68 5.58 12.73
C SER A 227 1.01 4.22 12.92
N LEU A 228 1.66 3.30 13.65
CA LEU A 228 1.11 1.99 13.98
C LEU A 228 -0.21 2.09 14.75
N SER A 229 -0.29 2.95 15.77
CA SER A 229 -1.52 3.14 16.54
C SER A 229 -2.68 3.58 15.64
N TRP A 230 -2.43 4.51 14.71
CA TRP A 230 -3.43 4.95 13.73
C TRP A 230 -3.80 3.86 12.73
N THR A 231 -2.86 2.98 12.33
CA THR A 231 -3.16 1.83 11.49
C THR A 231 -4.07 0.83 12.21
N ILE A 232 -3.80 0.54 13.49
CA ILE A 232 -4.68 -0.32 14.30
C ILE A 232 -6.07 0.29 14.43
N ILE A 233 -6.17 1.57 14.79
CA ILE A 233 -7.44 2.28 14.90
C ILE A 233 -8.20 2.20 13.57
N ARG A 234 -7.53 2.51 12.45
CA ARG A 234 -8.15 2.51 11.12
C ARG A 234 -8.61 1.13 10.69
N GLU A 235 -7.73 0.13 10.72
CA GLU A 235 -8.05 -1.18 10.15
C GLU A 235 -8.91 -2.02 11.10
N VAL A 236 -8.56 -2.06 12.40
CA VAL A 236 -9.23 -2.97 13.35
C VAL A 236 -10.49 -2.33 13.93
N ILE A 237 -10.40 -1.11 14.46
CA ILE A 237 -11.55 -0.51 15.15
C ILE A 237 -12.57 -0.01 14.14
N PHE A 238 -12.15 0.87 13.22
CA PHE A 238 -13.10 1.49 12.29
C PHE A 238 -13.48 0.56 11.15
N THR A 239 -12.51 -0.03 10.44
CA THR A 239 -12.83 -0.74 9.20
C THR A 239 -13.40 -2.13 9.48
N VAL A 240 -12.75 -2.95 10.32
CA VAL A 240 -13.29 -4.26 10.73
C VAL A 240 -14.59 -4.09 11.51
N GLY A 241 -14.65 -3.12 12.44
CA GLY A 241 -15.86 -2.83 13.21
C GLY A 241 -17.03 -2.42 12.31
N ALA A 242 -16.82 -1.50 11.36
CA ALA A 242 -17.87 -1.07 10.42
C ALA A 242 -18.29 -2.20 9.47
N THR A 243 -17.35 -3.01 8.96
CA THR A 243 -17.67 -4.18 8.13
C THR A 243 -18.50 -5.22 8.88
N PHE A 244 -18.17 -5.48 10.12
CA PHE A 244 -18.95 -6.37 10.97
C PHE A 244 -20.35 -5.79 11.23
N PHE A 245 -20.43 -4.52 11.59
CA PHE A 245 -21.69 -3.84 11.92
C PHE A 245 -22.63 -3.78 10.74
N PHE A 246 -22.20 -3.28 9.58
CA PHE A 246 -23.07 -3.15 8.40
C PHE A 246 -23.30 -4.50 7.69
N GLY A 247 -22.25 -5.32 7.57
CA GLY A 247 -22.33 -6.58 6.83
C GLY A 247 -23.07 -7.68 7.57
N ILE A 248 -22.75 -7.87 8.85
CA ILE A 248 -23.27 -9.01 9.66
C ILE A 248 -24.38 -8.55 10.58
N TYR A 249 -24.15 -7.56 11.43
CA TYR A 249 -25.13 -7.16 12.46
C TYR A 249 -26.42 -6.56 11.87
N LEU A 250 -26.30 -5.65 10.89
CA LEU A 250 -27.45 -5.09 10.17
C LEU A 250 -27.95 -6.00 9.04
N GLY A 251 -27.23 -7.06 8.69
CA GLY A 251 -27.65 -8.01 7.67
C GLY A 251 -27.67 -7.47 6.24
N TRP A 252 -26.94 -6.39 5.94
CA TRP A 252 -26.87 -5.82 4.58
C TRP A 252 -26.05 -6.67 3.60
N GLY A 253 -25.46 -7.79 4.06
CA GLY A 253 -24.69 -8.70 3.24
C GLY A 253 -23.43 -8.07 2.66
N LEU A 254 -23.06 -8.44 1.42
CA LEU A 254 -21.85 -7.93 0.76
C LEU A 254 -21.83 -6.41 0.61
N ILE A 255 -22.98 -5.80 0.32
CA ILE A 255 -23.09 -4.34 0.20
C ILE A 255 -22.70 -3.66 1.53
N GLY A 256 -23.15 -4.25 2.64
CA GLY A 256 -22.79 -3.79 3.99
C GLY A 256 -21.29 -3.89 4.26
N ILE A 257 -20.64 -4.97 3.78
CA ILE A 257 -19.18 -5.11 3.90
C ILE A 257 -18.47 -4.03 3.08
N TRP A 258 -18.88 -3.80 1.84
CA TRP A 258 -18.27 -2.77 0.99
C TRP A 258 -18.45 -1.35 1.56
N ALA A 259 -19.64 -1.06 2.06
CA ALA A 259 -19.93 0.19 2.75
C ALA A 259 -19.10 0.34 4.03
N GLY A 260 -18.97 -0.73 4.82
CA GLY A 260 -18.14 -0.75 6.02
C GLY A 260 -16.66 -0.48 5.73
N LEU A 261 -16.12 -1.09 4.67
CA LEU A 261 -14.76 -0.82 4.20
C LEU A 261 -14.56 0.67 3.84
N ALA A 262 -15.51 1.25 3.09
CA ALA A 262 -15.44 2.65 2.66
C ALA A 262 -15.59 3.61 3.84
N ILE A 263 -16.62 3.45 4.65
CA ILE A 263 -16.94 4.34 5.79
C ILE A 263 -15.86 4.23 6.87
N GLY A 264 -15.43 3.02 7.23
CA GLY A 264 -14.41 2.81 8.25
C GLY A 264 -13.08 3.45 7.88
N ARG A 265 -12.60 3.23 6.66
CA ARG A 265 -11.37 3.85 6.16
C ARG A 265 -11.48 5.36 6.06
N ALA A 266 -12.60 5.89 5.58
CA ALA A 266 -12.84 7.33 5.46
C ALA A 266 -12.85 8.01 6.84
N ALA A 267 -13.62 7.50 7.79
CA ALA A 267 -13.74 8.07 9.14
C ALA A 267 -12.38 8.08 9.85
N ALA A 268 -11.67 6.97 9.86
CA ALA A 268 -10.36 6.90 10.48
C ALA A 268 -9.32 7.79 9.80
N SER A 269 -9.38 7.93 8.47
CA SER A 269 -8.47 8.83 7.73
C SER A 269 -8.70 10.29 8.05
N ILE A 270 -9.96 10.71 8.22
CA ILE A 270 -10.31 12.07 8.67
C ILE A 270 -9.73 12.32 10.07
N LEU A 271 -9.96 11.41 11.02
CA LEU A 271 -9.47 11.55 12.38
C LEU A 271 -7.94 11.60 12.44
N ASN A 272 -7.26 10.73 11.67
CA ASN A 272 -5.81 10.73 11.55
C ASN A 272 -5.27 12.07 11.02
N TYR A 273 -5.90 12.61 9.97
CA TYR A 273 -5.52 13.91 9.42
C TYR A 273 -5.75 15.06 10.40
N LEU A 274 -6.88 15.05 11.12
CA LEU A 274 -7.18 16.08 12.12
C LEU A 274 -6.18 16.05 13.29
N TYR A 275 -5.78 14.85 13.72
CA TYR A 275 -4.78 14.70 14.78
C TYR A 275 -3.36 15.11 14.33
N ALA A 276 -3.03 14.98 13.07
CA ALA A 276 -1.72 15.36 12.50
C ALA A 276 -1.58 16.88 12.24
N ARG A 277 -2.68 17.63 12.25
CA ARG A 277 -2.71 19.07 11.95
C ARG A 277 -2.33 19.91 13.16
#